data_f091b732eae0d90855d1a67c0b347b9c
#
_entry.id   f091b732eae0d90855d1a67c0b347b9c
#
_cell.length_a   1.000
_cell.length_b   1.000
_cell.length_c   1.000
_cell.angle_alpha   90.00
_cell.angle_beta   90.00
_cell.angle_gamma   90.00
#
_symmetry.space_group_name_H-M   'P 1'
#
loop_
_entity.id
_entity.type
_entity.pdbx_description
1 polymer ?
#
loop_
_entity_poly.entity_id
_entity_poly.type
_entity_poly.pdbx_seq_one_letter_code
_entity_poly.pdbx_strand_id
1 'polypeptide(L)' 'MRIKVLPPYGCDRSALDSRSWMEAPEGTTVQDVLTIIRCSPLKAKLLLVSVNGERRPLSHVLCDGDVVGFFFPISGG' A
#
# COMPACT_ATOMS: atom_id res chain seq x y z
N MET A 1 -4.62 -10.18 -10.37
CA MET A 1 -3.20 -9.74 -10.38
C MET A 1 -2.57 -9.92 -9.02
N ARG A 2 -1.27 -10.07 -8.98
CA ARG A 2 -0.54 -10.17 -7.72
C ARG A 2 0.24 -8.89 -7.48
N ILE A 3 0.13 -8.37 -6.26
CA ILE A 3 0.88 -7.19 -5.86
C ILE A 3 1.59 -7.46 -4.54
N LYS A 4 2.74 -6.83 -4.35
CA LYS A 4 3.47 -6.90 -3.10
C LYS A 4 3.18 -5.62 -2.31
N VAL A 5 2.81 -5.79 -1.05
CA VAL A 5 2.50 -4.67 -0.17
C VAL A 5 3.42 -4.69 1.02
N LEU A 6 4.08 -3.57 1.27
CA LEU A 6 4.92 -3.38 2.44
C LEU A 6 4.14 -2.47 3.40
N PRO A 7 3.27 -3.05 4.25
CA PRO A 7 2.33 -2.24 5.03
C PRO A 7 3.05 -1.47 6.14
N PRO A 8 2.48 -0.33 6.55
CA PRO A 8 3.01 0.38 7.69
C PRO A 8 2.78 -0.43 8.96
N TYR A 9 3.57 -0.11 9.98
CA TYR A 9 3.46 -0.78 11.27
C TYR A 9 2.05 -0.66 11.84
N GLY A 10 1.54 -1.78 12.37
CA GLY A 10 0.24 -1.80 13.01
C GLY A 10 -0.94 -2.08 12.10
N CYS A 11 -0.73 -2.27 10.82
CA CYS A 11 -1.81 -2.61 9.90
C CYS A 11 -2.05 -4.11 9.84
N ASP A 12 -3.26 -4.49 9.38
CA ASP A 12 -3.65 -5.89 9.23
C ASP A 12 -2.92 -6.50 8.05
N ARG A 13 -2.19 -7.58 8.30
CA ARG A 13 -1.42 -8.28 7.27
C ARG A 13 -2.06 -9.59 6.84
N SER A 14 -3.29 -9.88 7.28
CA SER A 14 -3.92 -11.17 7.04
C SER A 14 -4.17 -11.48 5.56
N ALA A 15 -4.30 -10.44 4.73
CA ALA A 15 -4.47 -10.62 3.29
C ALA A 15 -3.16 -10.90 2.55
N LEU A 16 -2.03 -10.76 3.24
CA LEU A 16 -0.70 -10.93 2.64
C LEU A 16 -0.13 -12.29 2.98
N ASP A 17 0.61 -12.88 2.04
CA ASP A 17 1.32 -14.13 2.31
C ASP A 17 2.63 -13.85 3.07
N SER A 18 3.44 -14.89 3.28
CA SER A 18 4.69 -14.77 4.04
C SER A 18 5.72 -13.84 3.40
N ARG A 19 5.55 -13.52 2.12
CA ARG A 19 6.44 -12.62 1.38
C ARG A 19 5.79 -11.29 1.05
N SER A 20 4.66 -11.00 1.70
CA SER A 20 3.91 -9.75 1.55
C SER A 20 3.20 -9.60 0.20
N TRP A 21 2.94 -10.71 -0.50
CA TRP A 21 2.16 -10.70 -1.73
C TRP A 21 0.69 -10.94 -1.46
N MET A 22 -0.15 -10.37 -2.31
CA MET A 22 -1.59 -10.61 -2.26
C MET A 22 -2.19 -10.64 -3.66
N GLU A 23 -3.32 -11.32 -3.79
CA GLU A 23 -4.12 -11.26 -5.02
C GLU A 23 -5.07 -10.07 -4.92
N ALA A 24 -5.25 -9.39 -6.04
CA ALA A 24 -6.20 -8.28 -6.14
C ALA A 24 -6.81 -8.25 -7.52
N PRO A 25 -8.08 -7.80 -7.65
CA PRO A 25 -8.69 -7.69 -8.97
C PRO A 25 -8.07 -6.56 -9.78
N GLU A 26 -8.22 -6.65 -11.10
CA GLU A 26 -7.82 -5.56 -11.98
C GLU A 26 -8.55 -4.27 -11.57
N GLY A 27 -7.85 -3.15 -11.67
CA GLY A 27 -8.42 -1.86 -11.30
C GLY A 27 -8.24 -1.48 -9.83
N THR A 28 -7.62 -2.36 -9.03
CA THR A 28 -7.34 -2.05 -7.62
C THR A 28 -6.42 -0.83 -7.53
N THR A 29 -6.81 0.12 -6.70
CA THR A 29 -6.02 1.33 -6.45
C THR A 29 -5.24 1.21 -5.15
N VAL A 30 -4.30 2.14 -4.93
CA VAL A 30 -3.58 2.22 -3.67
C VAL A 30 -4.55 2.42 -2.50
N GLN A 31 -5.59 3.24 -2.69
CA GLN A 31 -6.62 3.45 -1.68
C GLN A 31 -7.31 2.14 -1.29
N ASP A 32 -7.60 1.30 -2.28
CA ASP A 32 -8.21 -0.01 -2.03
C ASP A 32 -7.31 -0.89 -1.18
N VAL A 33 -6.01 -0.85 -1.44
CA VAL A 33 -5.03 -1.61 -0.66
C VAL A 33 -5.02 -1.14 0.80
N LEU A 34 -5.07 0.17 1.03
CA LEU A 34 -5.14 0.70 2.39
C LEU A 34 -6.37 0.21 3.14
N THR A 35 -7.49 0.10 2.43
CA THR A 35 -8.72 -0.46 3.02
C THR A 35 -8.55 -1.94 3.38
N ILE A 36 -7.92 -2.70 2.49
CA ILE A 36 -7.70 -4.14 2.71
C ILE A 36 -6.81 -4.39 3.93
N ILE A 37 -5.74 -3.61 4.09
CA ILE A 37 -4.85 -3.76 5.25
C ILE A 37 -5.35 -2.99 6.48
N ARG A 38 -6.57 -2.47 6.42
CA ARG A 38 -7.24 -1.78 7.53
C ARG A 38 -6.45 -0.62 8.10
N CYS A 39 -5.83 0.14 7.23
CA CYS A 39 -5.16 1.35 7.63
C CYS A 39 -6.21 2.43 7.96
N SER A 40 -6.10 3.05 9.12
CA SER A 40 -7.08 4.08 9.50
C SER A 40 -7.00 5.26 8.53
N PRO A 41 -8.15 5.93 8.24
CA PRO A 41 -8.15 7.10 7.35
C PRO A 41 -7.22 8.22 7.83
N LEU A 42 -7.12 8.41 9.14
CA LEU A 42 -6.25 9.43 9.71
C LEU A 42 -4.79 9.11 9.45
N LYS A 43 -4.41 7.85 9.66
CA LYS A 43 -3.06 7.38 9.40
C LYS A 43 -2.74 7.46 7.91
N ALA A 44 -3.70 7.09 7.07
CA ALA A 44 -3.51 7.11 5.62
C ALA A 44 -3.18 8.52 5.09
N LYS A 45 -3.75 9.56 5.70
CA LYS A 45 -3.48 10.93 5.31
C LYS A 45 -2.04 11.35 5.58
N LEU A 46 -1.36 10.68 6.50
CA LEU A 46 0.00 11.00 6.89
C LEU A 46 1.03 10.18 6.13
N LEU A 47 0.60 9.18 5.37
CA LEU A 47 1.51 8.29 4.69
C LEU A 47 1.92 8.80 3.32
N LEU A 48 3.18 8.56 3.00
CA LEU A 48 3.67 8.66 1.64
C LEU A 48 3.59 7.28 1.01
N VAL A 49 3.18 7.24 -0.25
CA VAL A 49 3.02 5.98 -0.99
C VAL A 49 4.05 5.94 -2.11
N SER A 50 4.72 4.81 -2.23
CA SER A 50 5.55 4.55 -3.41
C SER A 50 5.05 3.30 -4.11
N VAL A 51 5.10 3.32 -5.43
CA VAL A 51 4.82 2.16 -6.26
C VAL A 51 6.05 1.95 -7.13
N ASN A 52 6.71 0.81 -6.94
CA ASN A 52 7.95 0.49 -7.64
C ASN A 52 9.03 1.58 -7.47
N GLY A 53 9.10 2.15 -6.26
CA GLY A 53 10.09 3.16 -5.92
C GLY A 53 9.75 4.59 -6.32
N GLU A 54 8.56 4.82 -6.91
CA GLU A 54 8.12 6.15 -7.31
C GLU A 54 6.91 6.57 -6.50
N ARG A 55 6.87 7.83 -6.10
CA ARG A 55 5.71 8.36 -5.37
C ARG A 55 4.49 8.38 -6.26
N ARG A 56 3.37 7.89 -5.73
CA ARG A 56 2.10 7.85 -6.44
C ARG A 56 0.96 8.27 -5.53
N PRO A 57 -0.11 8.86 -6.08
CA PRO A 57 -1.28 9.23 -5.27
C PRO A 57 -2.10 8.00 -4.88
N LEU A 58 -3.00 8.18 -3.93
CA LEU A 58 -3.91 7.12 -3.50
C LEU A 58 -4.81 6.61 -4.62
N SER A 59 -5.07 7.46 -5.61
CA SER A 59 -5.90 7.10 -6.77
C SER A 59 -5.17 6.30 -7.83
N HIS A 60 -3.87 6.08 -7.66
CA HIS A 60 -3.07 5.33 -8.63
C HIS A 60 -3.60 3.90 -8.76
N VAL A 61 -3.84 3.46 -10.01
CA VAL A 61 -4.29 2.11 -10.32
C VAL A 61 -3.08 1.20 -10.44
N LEU A 62 -3.12 0.09 -9.70
CA LEU A 62 -2.01 -0.85 -9.64
C LEU A 62 -2.03 -1.83 -10.81
N CYS A 63 -0.86 -2.34 -11.14
CA CYS A 63 -0.67 -3.36 -12.18
C CYS A 63 -0.06 -4.61 -11.57
N ASP A 64 -0.21 -5.72 -12.27
CA ASP A 64 0.37 -6.99 -11.83
C ASP A 64 1.87 -6.85 -11.60
N GLY A 65 2.34 -7.35 -10.46
CA GLY A 65 3.74 -7.30 -10.10
C GLY A 65 4.19 -6.03 -9.39
N ASP A 66 3.30 -5.06 -9.22
CA ASP A 66 3.66 -3.81 -8.54
C ASP A 66 4.04 -4.05 -7.07
N VAL A 67 4.99 -3.25 -6.61
CA VAL A 67 5.43 -3.24 -5.21
C VAL A 67 5.00 -1.91 -4.59
N VAL A 68 4.09 -2.00 -3.62
CA VAL A 68 3.51 -0.83 -2.96
C VAL A 68 4.13 -0.67 -1.59
N GLY A 69 4.78 0.45 -1.35
CA GLY A 69 5.37 0.77 -0.05
C GLY A 69 4.68 1.95 0.59
N PHE A 70 4.61 1.94 1.92
CA PHE A 70 4.03 3.01 2.71
C PHE A 70 5.05 3.44 3.75
N PHE A 71 5.24 4.73 3.91
CA PHE A 71 6.15 5.25 4.93
C PHE A 71 5.69 6.62 5.39
N PHE A 72 6.06 6.95 6.62
CA PHE A 72 5.73 8.25 7.17
C PHE A 72 6.79 9.26 6.75
N PRO A 73 6.40 10.48 6.40
CA PRO A 73 7.36 11.54 6.18
C PRO A 73 8.06 11.86 7.49
N ILE A 74 9.38 11.92 7.47
CA ILE A 74 10.15 12.30 8.64
C ILE A 74 10.33 13.81 8.59
N SER A 75 9.62 14.51 9.49
CA SER A 75 9.72 15.96 9.56
C SER A 75 10.99 16.37 10.29
N GLY A 76 11.52 17.50 9.90
CA GLY A 76 12.73 18.02 10.52
C GLY A 76 14.01 17.34 10.06
N GLY A 77 13.81 16.34 9.25
CA GLY A 77 14.96 15.69 8.63
C GLY A 77 15.32 16.42 7.39
#